data_ca5658d8f1d8220caf84cc41e7666900
#
_entry.id   ca5658d8f1d8220caf84cc41e7666900
#
_cell.length_a   1.000
_cell.length_b   1.000
_cell.length_c   1.000
_cell.angle_alpha   90.00
_cell.angle_beta   90.00
_cell.angle_gamma   90.00
#
_symmetry.space_group_name_H-M   'P 1'
#
loop_
_entity.id
_entity.type
_entity.pdbx_description
1 polymer ?
#
loop_
_entity_poly.entity_id
_entity_poly.type
_entity_poly.pdbx_seq_one_letter_code
_entity_poly.pdbx_strand_id
1 'polypeptide(L)'
;MKKGRALPPEARKLAAAVKWPLLGFLLCGGQVAGLYAPFALAAVAVAGIRLAGLGAVLGVAGGAFVFMDFQSGLRCAAAAILIFAANTALYDTAVYKKPYFRPVCTAVFFLLVQSIYLLGRSASSWLLALCAGAAAAGAAWLRERKLENWGFLCGLALALLPVSVYGFSLGRVALMALLLAAGRGCSVSQCAALGGCLGLLADLTATEPVVLLALIYGAGGAVSGLLRRLPRG
;
A
#
# COMPACT_ATOMS: atom_id res chain seq x y z
N MET A 1 17.96 6.38 29.22
CA MET A 1 17.67 6.02 27.82
C MET A 1 18.96 5.56 27.15
N LYS A 2 19.09 4.25 26.85
CA LYS A 2 20.27 3.69 26.13
C LYS A 2 20.24 4.20 24.69
N LYS A 3 21.23 5.00 24.28
CA LYS A 3 21.49 5.32 22.86
C LYS A 3 21.66 4.00 22.10
N GLY A 4 20.68 3.63 21.29
CA GLY A 4 20.78 2.46 20.42
C GLY A 4 22.06 2.55 19.58
N ARG A 5 22.90 1.51 19.64
CA ARG A 5 24.12 1.38 18.83
C ARG A 5 23.72 1.56 17.35
N ALA A 6 24.20 2.63 16.76
CA ALA A 6 24.02 2.83 15.31
C ALA A 6 24.70 1.68 14.57
N LEU A 7 23.92 0.97 13.73
CA LEU A 7 24.44 -0.10 12.89
C LEU A 7 25.61 0.41 12.01
N PRO A 8 26.65 -0.40 11.79
CA PRO A 8 27.75 -0.04 10.90
C PRO A 8 27.23 0.26 9.49
N PRO A 9 27.92 1.15 8.73
CA PRO A 9 27.42 1.64 7.44
C PRO A 9 27.18 0.52 6.41
N GLU A 10 27.93 -0.56 6.46
CA GLU A 10 27.75 -1.73 5.59
C GLU A 10 26.49 -2.51 5.95
N ALA A 11 26.21 -2.72 7.24
CA ALA A 11 24.98 -3.36 7.69
C ALA A 11 23.72 -2.56 7.32
N ARG A 12 23.82 -1.21 7.29
CA ARG A 12 22.73 -0.34 6.81
C ARG A 12 22.48 -0.50 5.32
N LYS A 13 23.53 -0.63 4.50
CA LYS A 13 23.42 -0.87 3.06
C LYS A 13 22.81 -2.25 2.79
N LEU A 14 23.27 -3.26 3.50
CA LEU A 14 22.72 -4.62 3.39
C LEU A 14 21.27 -4.70 3.84
N ALA A 15 20.93 -4.09 4.97
CA ALA A 15 19.56 -4.00 5.45
C ALA A 15 18.63 -3.27 4.47
N ALA A 16 19.10 -2.20 3.83
CA ALA A 16 18.36 -1.50 2.79
C ALA A 16 18.21 -2.36 1.52
N ALA A 17 19.23 -3.12 1.14
CA ALA A 17 19.20 -4.01 -0.02
C ALA A 17 18.21 -5.17 0.14
N VAL A 18 18.04 -5.69 1.36
CA VAL A 18 17.09 -6.78 1.67
C VAL A 18 15.69 -6.25 1.94
N LYS A 19 15.57 -5.08 2.57
CA LYS A 19 14.28 -4.49 2.96
C LYS A 19 13.33 -4.33 1.78
N TRP A 20 13.79 -3.77 0.67
CA TRP A 20 12.92 -3.40 -0.45
C TRP A 20 12.42 -4.59 -1.26
N PRO A 21 13.25 -5.62 -1.59
CA PRO A 21 12.76 -6.86 -2.19
C PRO A 21 11.74 -7.57 -1.31
N LEU A 22 12.04 -7.71 -0.01
CA LEU A 22 11.14 -8.37 0.93
C LEU A 22 9.81 -7.62 1.07
N LEU A 23 9.87 -6.28 1.20
CA LEU A 23 8.68 -5.45 1.30
C LEU A 23 7.83 -5.55 0.03
N GLY A 24 8.44 -5.41 -1.15
CA GLY A 24 7.76 -5.55 -2.44
C GLY A 24 7.08 -6.92 -2.58
N PHE A 25 7.78 -7.99 -2.21
CA PHE A 25 7.25 -9.35 -2.24
C PHE A 25 6.02 -9.51 -1.32
N LEU A 26 6.14 -9.12 -0.05
CA LEU A 26 5.06 -9.29 0.94
C LEU A 26 3.84 -8.42 0.61
N LEU A 27 4.05 -7.20 0.10
CA LEU A 27 2.95 -6.30 -0.25
C LEU A 27 2.14 -6.78 -1.46
N CYS A 28 2.66 -7.69 -2.28
CA CYS A 28 1.89 -8.34 -3.34
C CYS A 28 0.78 -9.24 -2.79
N GLY A 29 0.90 -9.74 -1.55
CA GLY A 29 -0.19 -10.44 -0.88
C GLY A 29 -1.39 -9.54 -0.53
N GLY A 30 -1.19 -8.21 -0.43
CA GLY A 30 -2.25 -7.22 -0.19
C GLY A 30 -2.99 -6.85 -1.47
N GLN A 31 -3.75 -7.80 -2.01
CA GLN A 31 -4.48 -7.65 -3.25
C GLN A 31 -5.82 -6.94 -3.05
N VAL A 32 -6.20 -6.13 -4.03
CA VAL A 32 -7.55 -5.57 -4.17
C VAL A 32 -8.28 -6.39 -5.23
N ALA A 33 -9.39 -7.00 -4.86
CA ALA A 33 -10.21 -7.90 -5.68
C ALA A 33 -9.43 -9.09 -6.30
N GLY A 34 -8.34 -9.54 -5.68
CA GLY A 34 -7.50 -10.62 -6.20
C GLY A 34 -6.72 -10.27 -7.49
N LEU A 35 -6.83 -9.03 -7.97
CA LEU A 35 -6.31 -8.60 -9.28
C LEU A 35 -5.20 -7.55 -9.20
N TYR A 36 -5.20 -6.71 -8.17
CA TYR A 36 -4.33 -5.54 -8.09
C TYR A 36 -3.56 -5.51 -6.77
N ALA A 37 -2.27 -5.19 -6.82
CA ALA A 37 -1.41 -5.02 -5.64
C ALA A 37 -0.93 -3.55 -5.50
N PRO A 38 -1.81 -2.60 -5.12
CA PRO A 38 -1.51 -1.18 -5.14
C PRO A 38 -0.36 -0.79 -4.21
N PHE A 39 -0.25 -1.41 -3.05
CA PHE A 39 0.78 -1.12 -2.07
C PHE A 39 2.17 -1.60 -2.50
N ALA A 40 2.24 -2.70 -3.27
CA ALA A 40 3.48 -3.18 -3.84
C ALA A 40 4.04 -2.18 -4.88
N LEU A 41 3.17 -1.63 -5.73
CA LEU A 41 3.55 -0.61 -6.70
C LEU A 41 3.97 0.70 -6.04
N ALA A 42 3.27 1.10 -4.96
CA ALA A 42 3.68 2.24 -4.16
C ALA A 42 5.08 2.04 -3.54
N ALA A 43 5.42 0.81 -3.11
CA ALA A 43 6.75 0.50 -2.60
C ALA A 43 7.84 0.73 -3.65
N VAL A 44 7.60 0.37 -4.93
CA VAL A 44 8.54 0.66 -6.03
C VAL A 44 8.74 2.16 -6.21
N ALA A 45 7.66 2.94 -6.24
CA ALA A 45 7.74 4.39 -6.38
C ALA A 45 8.50 5.05 -5.21
N VAL A 46 8.32 4.52 -4.01
CA VAL A 46 8.95 5.00 -2.76
C VAL A 46 10.41 4.57 -2.65
N ALA A 47 10.76 3.35 -3.06
CA ALA A 47 12.13 2.86 -3.04
C ALA A 47 13.07 3.73 -3.89
N GLY A 48 12.53 4.38 -4.90
CA GLY A 48 13.25 5.31 -5.77
C GLY A 48 14.12 4.60 -6.78
N ILE A 49 15.34 5.15 -7.00
CA ILE A 49 16.30 4.67 -8.00
C ILE A 49 17.38 3.79 -7.37
N ARG A 50 18.27 3.24 -8.18
CA ARG A 50 19.41 2.40 -7.82
C ARG A 50 18.98 1.03 -7.28
N LEU A 51 19.83 0.40 -6.49
CA LEU A 51 19.64 -0.96 -5.96
C LEU A 51 18.37 -1.14 -5.15
N ALA A 52 17.90 -0.10 -4.42
CA ALA A 52 16.67 -0.16 -3.65
C ALA A 52 15.45 -0.27 -4.57
N GLY A 53 15.37 0.57 -5.62
CA GLY A 53 14.29 0.53 -6.59
C GLY A 53 14.29 -0.78 -7.40
N LEU A 54 15.47 -1.21 -7.87
CA LEU A 54 15.61 -2.49 -8.57
C LEU A 54 15.19 -3.67 -7.66
N GLY A 55 15.62 -3.65 -6.40
CA GLY A 55 15.22 -4.65 -5.42
C GLY A 55 13.71 -4.68 -5.19
N ALA A 56 13.07 -3.51 -5.11
CA ALA A 56 11.61 -3.41 -4.98
C ALA A 56 10.91 -4.02 -6.21
N VAL A 57 11.38 -3.72 -7.42
CA VAL A 57 10.82 -4.30 -8.67
C VAL A 57 10.95 -5.82 -8.68
N LEU A 58 12.13 -6.35 -8.34
CA LEU A 58 12.35 -7.80 -8.27
C LEU A 58 11.46 -8.46 -7.20
N GLY A 59 11.32 -7.81 -6.04
CA GLY A 59 10.41 -8.26 -4.99
C GLY A 59 8.96 -8.28 -5.45
N VAL A 60 8.50 -7.21 -6.09
CA VAL A 60 7.14 -7.13 -6.64
C VAL A 60 6.92 -8.16 -7.76
N ALA A 61 7.85 -8.32 -8.67
CA ALA A 61 7.75 -9.32 -9.73
C ALA A 61 7.65 -10.73 -9.13
N GLY A 62 8.57 -11.08 -8.22
CA GLY A 62 8.52 -12.39 -7.55
C GLY A 62 7.23 -12.61 -6.75
N GLY A 63 6.80 -11.63 -5.95
CA GLY A 63 5.57 -11.69 -5.18
C GLY A 63 4.31 -11.78 -6.04
N ALA A 64 4.27 -11.03 -7.15
CA ALA A 64 3.16 -11.05 -8.08
C ALA A 64 2.94 -12.44 -8.69
N PHE A 65 4.00 -13.15 -9.08
CA PHE A 65 3.89 -14.51 -9.61
C PHE A 65 3.58 -15.58 -8.54
N VAL A 66 3.82 -15.30 -7.26
CA VAL A 66 3.50 -16.21 -6.14
C VAL A 66 2.07 -16.03 -5.66
N PHE A 67 1.61 -14.78 -5.54
CA PHE A 67 0.33 -14.46 -4.90
C PHE A 67 -0.81 -14.21 -5.89
N MET A 68 -0.52 -13.93 -7.17
CA MET A 68 -1.51 -13.60 -8.19
C MET A 68 -1.52 -14.65 -9.29
N ASP A 69 -2.61 -14.70 -10.09
CA ASP A 69 -2.62 -15.45 -11.33
C ASP A 69 -1.57 -14.89 -12.32
N PHE A 70 -1.12 -15.71 -13.24
CA PHE A 70 -0.04 -15.37 -14.18
C PHE A 70 -0.30 -14.06 -14.93
N GLN A 71 -1.55 -13.86 -15.39
CA GLN A 71 -1.90 -12.67 -16.16
C GLN A 71 -1.89 -11.40 -15.31
N SER A 72 -2.45 -11.44 -14.10
CA SER A 72 -2.44 -10.31 -13.17
C SER A 72 -1.03 -10.05 -12.63
N GLY A 73 -0.26 -11.10 -12.40
CA GLY A 73 1.15 -11.01 -12.01
C GLY A 73 2.01 -10.31 -13.06
N LEU A 74 1.82 -10.65 -14.34
CA LEU A 74 2.52 -10.01 -15.44
C LEU A 74 2.18 -8.52 -15.56
N ARG A 75 0.90 -8.15 -15.39
CA ARG A 75 0.46 -6.75 -15.37
C ARG A 75 1.09 -5.97 -14.22
N CYS A 76 1.11 -6.57 -13.04
CA CYS A 76 1.70 -5.96 -11.85
C CYS A 76 3.21 -5.75 -12.05
N ALA A 77 3.92 -6.74 -12.56
CA ALA A 77 5.35 -6.65 -12.86
C ALA A 77 5.65 -5.59 -13.94
N ALA A 78 4.85 -5.53 -15.00
CA ALA A 78 4.98 -4.51 -16.05
C ALA A 78 4.78 -3.10 -15.49
N ALA A 79 3.75 -2.88 -14.66
CA ALA A 79 3.53 -1.59 -14.01
C ALA A 79 4.71 -1.21 -13.09
N ALA A 80 5.25 -2.16 -12.32
CA ALA A 80 6.40 -1.95 -11.45
C ALA A 80 7.65 -1.52 -12.25
N ILE A 81 7.92 -2.18 -13.37
CA ILE A 81 9.04 -1.85 -14.26
C ILE A 81 8.86 -0.44 -14.84
N LEU A 82 7.66 -0.09 -15.31
CA LEU A 82 7.39 1.24 -15.87
C LEU A 82 7.53 2.35 -14.82
N ILE A 83 7.05 2.14 -13.59
CA ILE A 83 7.21 3.08 -12.48
C ILE A 83 8.70 3.27 -12.16
N PHE A 84 9.48 2.19 -12.11
CA PHE A 84 10.93 2.26 -11.87
C PHE A 84 11.67 2.95 -13.01
N ALA A 85 11.34 2.63 -14.26
CA ALA A 85 11.92 3.27 -15.44
C ALA A 85 11.65 4.77 -15.47
N ALA A 86 10.42 5.19 -15.16
CA ALA A 86 10.05 6.59 -15.07
C ALA A 86 10.78 7.33 -13.94
N ASN A 87 10.90 6.70 -12.75
CA ASN A 87 11.68 7.25 -11.65
C ASN A 87 13.14 7.45 -12.04
N THR A 88 13.72 6.50 -12.79
CA THR A 88 15.13 6.55 -13.23
C THR A 88 15.32 7.59 -14.34
N ALA A 89 14.43 7.62 -15.32
CA ALA A 89 14.51 8.55 -16.45
C ALA A 89 14.32 10.02 -16.03
N LEU A 90 13.45 10.27 -15.04
CA LEU A 90 13.12 11.62 -14.62
C LEU A 90 13.88 12.09 -13.37
N TYR A 91 14.79 11.29 -12.85
CA TYR A 91 15.48 11.55 -11.57
C TYR A 91 16.11 12.93 -11.45
N ASP A 92 16.80 13.40 -12.49
CA ASP A 92 17.51 14.68 -12.49
C ASP A 92 16.64 15.87 -12.89
N THR A 93 15.36 15.62 -13.21
CA THR A 93 14.44 16.68 -13.66
C THR A 93 13.84 17.45 -12.48
N ALA A 94 13.42 18.69 -12.77
CA ALA A 94 12.68 19.51 -11.79
C ALA A 94 11.33 18.87 -11.38
N VAL A 95 10.74 18.05 -12.25
CA VAL A 95 9.47 17.36 -12.03
C VAL A 95 9.61 16.29 -10.95
N TYR A 96 10.72 15.53 -10.94
CA TYR A 96 10.97 14.48 -9.93
C TYR A 96 11.01 15.03 -8.50
N LYS A 97 11.45 16.28 -8.33
CA LYS A 97 11.56 16.94 -7.01
C LYS A 97 10.22 17.40 -6.45
N LYS A 98 9.16 17.36 -7.26
CA LYS A 98 7.82 17.78 -6.81
C LYS A 98 7.15 16.68 -5.96
N PRO A 99 6.45 17.04 -4.88
CA PRO A 99 5.85 16.06 -3.95
C PRO A 99 4.76 15.21 -4.60
N TYR A 100 4.10 15.72 -5.66
CA TYR A 100 3.05 14.99 -6.38
C TYR A 100 3.59 14.03 -7.45
N PHE A 101 4.90 14.08 -7.78
CA PHE A 101 5.45 13.27 -8.88
C PHE A 101 5.24 11.77 -8.65
N ARG A 102 5.66 11.24 -7.50
CA ARG A 102 5.55 9.80 -7.21
C ARG A 102 4.12 9.29 -7.17
N PRO A 103 3.18 9.95 -6.46
CA PRO A 103 1.76 9.58 -6.51
C PRO A 103 1.20 9.55 -7.92
N VAL A 104 1.41 10.62 -8.68
CA VAL A 104 0.91 10.74 -10.06
C VAL A 104 1.55 9.70 -10.97
N CYS A 105 2.86 9.55 -10.91
CA CYS A 105 3.59 8.54 -11.68
C CYS A 105 3.06 7.12 -11.39
N THR A 106 2.84 6.79 -10.12
CA THR A 106 2.30 5.48 -9.73
C THR A 106 0.89 5.26 -10.30
N ALA A 107 -0.01 6.23 -10.15
CA ALA A 107 -1.36 6.14 -10.67
C ALA A 107 -1.39 6.04 -12.19
N VAL A 108 -0.65 6.90 -12.89
CA VAL A 108 -0.63 6.96 -14.35
C VAL A 108 -0.12 5.66 -14.95
N PHE A 109 1.03 5.15 -14.53
CA PHE A 109 1.58 3.91 -15.09
C PHE A 109 0.78 2.68 -14.69
N PHE A 110 0.21 2.65 -13.48
CA PHE A 110 -0.74 1.61 -13.12
C PHE A 110 -1.95 1.61 -14.05
N LEU A 111 -2.63 2.75 -14.20
CA LEU A 111 -3.83 2.86 -15.04
C LEU A 111 -3.51 2.64 -16.51
N LEU A 112 -2.35 3.08 -17.00
CA LEU A 112 -1.92 2.84 -18.37
C LEU A 112 -1.80 1.35 -18.67
N VAL A 113 -1.16 0.58 -17.78
CA VAL A 113 -1.09 -0.88 -17.96
C VAL A 113 -2.47 -1.51 -17.87
N GLN A 114 -3.29 -1.10 -16.91
CA GLN A 114 -4.63 -1.68 -16.75
C GLN A 114 -5.56 -1.33 -17.91
N SER A 115 -5.45 -0.13 -18.49
CA SER A 115 -6.30 0.31 -19.60
C SER A 115 -6.22 -0.63 -20.80
N ILE A 116 -5.05 -1.19 -21.10
CA ILE A 116 -4.85 -2.15 -22.19
C ILE A 116 -5.72 -3.40 -21.99
N TYR A 117 -5.89 -3.84 -20.76
CA TYR A 117 -6.62 -5.07 -20.41
C TYR A 117 -8.08 -4.82 -20.05
N LEU A 118 -8.46 -3.57 -19.81
CA LEU A 118 -9.83 -3.17 -19.49
C LEU A 118 -10.63 -2.75 -20.74
N LEU A 119 -10.00 -2.69 -21.91
CA LEU A 119 -10.69 -2.43 -23.17
C LEU A 119 -11.79 -3.46 -23.37
N GLY A 120 -13.04 -3.00 -23.53
CA GLY A 120 -14.22 -3.85 -23.68
C GLY A 120 -14.76 -4.47 -22.39
N ARG A 121 -14.19 -4.14 -21.22
CA ARG A 121 -14.71 -4.60 -19.91
C ARG A 121 -15.78 -3.66 -19.37
N SER A 122 -16.53 -4.15 -18.37
CA SER A 122 -17.61 -3.40 -17.70
C SER A 122 -17.10 -2.16 -16.96
N ALA A 123 -17.99 -1.19 -16.74
CA ALA A 123 -17.69 0.02 -15.97
C ALA A 123 -17.24 -0.28 -14.53
N SER A 124 -17.74 -1.37 -13.93
CA SER A 124 -17.31 -1.81 -12.58
C SER A 124 -15.84 -2.19 -12.54
N SER A 125 -15.29 -2.84 -13.59
CA SER A 125 -13.87 -3.17 -13.68
C SER A 125 -12.99 -1.92 -13.77
N TRP A 126 -13.44 -0.89 -14.49
CA TRP A 126 -12.78 0.41 -14.54
C TRP A 126 -12.80 1.13 -13.20
N LEU A 127 -13.94 1.13 -12.52
CA LEU A 127 -14.07 1.73 -11.19
C LEU A 127 -13.12 1.07 -10.19
N LEU A 128 -13.04 -0.26 -10.20
CA LEU A 128 -12.13 -1.02 -9.35
C LEU A 128 -10.65 -0.67 -9.62
N ALA A 129 -10.26 -0.57 -10.90
CA ALA A 129 -8.91 -0.17 -11.26
C ALA A 129 -8.60 1.28 -10.82
N LEU A 130 -9.57 2.20 -10.94
CA LEU A 130 -9.42 3.58 -10.44
C LEU A 130 -9.24 3.61 -8.91
N CYS A 131 -10.03 2.84 -8.17
CA CYS A 131 -9.87 2.72 -6.70
C CYS A 131 -8.51 2.15 -6.32
N ALA A 132 -8.02 1.11 -7.02
CA ALA A 132 -6.71 0.54 -6.79
C ALA A 132 -5.58 1.52 -7.16
N GLY A 133 -5.72 2.26 -8.26
CA GLY A 133 -4.79 3.32 -8.66
C GLY A 133 -4.74 4.46 -7.64
N ALA A 134 -5.89 4.88 -7.11
CA ALA A 134 -5.97 5.87 -6.05
C ALA A 134 -5.32 5.39 -4.75
N ALA A 135 -5.50 4.11 -4.39
CA ALA A 135 -4.85 3.50 -3.22
C ALA A 135 -3.32 3.46 -3.40
N ALA A 136 -2.83 3.10 -4.59
CA ALA A 136 -1.40 3.12 -4.90
C ALA A 136 -0.80 4.52 -4.83
N ALA A 137 -1.48 5.51 -5.41
CA ALA A 137 -1.08 6.91 -5.35
C ALA A 137 -1.10 7.45 -3.91
N GLY A 138 -2.14 7.13 -3.15
CA GLY A 138 -2.28 7.52 -1.74
C GLY A 138 -1.15 6.96 -0.89
N ALA A 139 -0.82 5.67 -1.05
CA ALA A 139 0.29 5.03 -0.34
C ALA A 139 1.64 5.66 -0.72
N ALA A 140 1.87 5.98 -2.00
CA ALA A 140 3.07 6.68 -2.44
C ALA A 140 3.14 8.12 -1.89
N TRP A 141 2.01 8.81 -1.76
CA TRP A 141 1.92 10.15 -1.20
C TRP A 141 2.25 10.21 0.29
N LEU A 142 1.91 9.16 1.06
CA LEU A 142 2.25 9.07 2.49
C LEU A 142 3.76 9.22 2.77
N ARG A 143 4.62 8.88 1.81
CA ARG A 143 6.05 9.13 1.91
C ARG A 143 6.38 10.61 2.06
N GLU A 144 5.76 11.46 1.27
CA GLU A 144 6.01 12.90 1.29
C GLU A 144 5.62 13.53 2.64
N ARG A 145 4.71 12.87 3.36
CA ARG A 145 4.28 13.24 4.72
C ARG A 145 5.08 12.53 5.82
N LYS A 146 6.16 11.80 5.49
CA LYS A 146 6.95 10.97 6.42
C LYS A 146 6.11 9.88 7.13
N LEU A 147 4.99 9.51 6.55
CA LEU A 147 4.06 8.49 7.03
C LEU A 147 4.15 7.19 6.21
N GLU A 148 5.25 7.00 5.47
CA GLU A 148 5.43 5.83 4.60
C GLU A 148 5.25 4.50 5.32
N ASN A 149 5.70 4.42 6.58
CA ASN A 149 5.56 3.21 7.38
C ASN A 149 4.09 2.84 7.61
N TRP A 150 3.19 3.82 7.76
CA TRP A 150 1.75 3.58 7.94
C TRP A 150 1.13 2.99 6.67
N GLY A 151 1.47 3.51 5.49
CA GLY A 151 1.00 2.96 4.21
C GLY A 151 1.43 1.51 4.02
N PHE A 152 2.68 1.20 4.33
CA PHE A 152 3.18 -0.18 4.22
C PHE A 152 2.60 -1.11 5.28
N LEU A 153 2.39 -0.65 6.51
CA LEU A 153 1.72 -1.43 7.56
C LEU A 153 0.26 -1.74 7.16
N CYS A 154 -0.46 -0.77 6.59
CA CYS A 154 -1.80 -1.02 6.05
C CYS A 154 -1.77 -2.05 4.92
N GLY A 155 -0.83 -1.93 3.98
CA GLY A 155 -0.67 -2.91 2.90
C GLY A 155 -0.33 -4.31 3.41
N LEU A 156 0.51 -4.40 4.43
CA LEU A 156 0.87 -5.67 5.07
C LEU A 156 -0.33 -6.28 5.83
N ALA A 157 -1.11 -5.45 6.51
CA ALA A 157 -2.32 -5.90 7.18
C ALA A 157 -3.37 -6.43 6.18
N LEU A 158 -3.49 -5.80 5.00
CA LEU A 158 -4.32 -6.33 3.91
C LEU A 158 -3.78 -7.64 3.35
N ALA A 159 -2.46 -7.81 3.26
CA ALA A 159 -1.83 -9.07 2.85
C ALA A 159 -2.11 -10.22 3.83
N LEU A 160 -2.38 -9.90 5.09
CA LEU A 160 -2.72 -10.87 6.12
C LEU A 160 -4.23 -11.20 6.19
N LEU A 161 -5.09 -10.56 5.39
CA LEU A 161 -6.54 -10.80 5.40
C LEU A 161 -6.91 -12.28 5.16
N PRO A 162 -6.30 -13.00 4.20
CA PRO A 162 -6.61 -14.41 3.96
C PRO A 162 -6.09 -15.34 5.05
N VAL A 163 -5.16 -14.87 5.90
CA VAL A 163 -4.59 -15.70 6.97
C VAL A 163 -5.54 -15.68 8.16
N SER A 164 -6.12 -16.85 8.46
CA SER A 164 -7.01 -17.02 9.61
C SER A 164 -6.38 -17.97 10.64
N VAL A 165 -6.43 -17.60 11.91
CA VAL A 165 -5.98 -18.40 13.05
C VAL A 165 -7.16 -18.51 14.02
N TYR A 166 -7.57 -19.73 14.34
CA TYR A 166 -8.74 -20.00 15.18
C TYR A 166 -10.04 -19.27 14.72
N GLY A 167 -10.23 -19.11 13.41
CA GLY A 167 -11.41 -18.42 12.85
C GLY A 167 -11.33 -16.90 12.82
N PHE A 168 -10.26 -16.30 13.35
CA PHE A 168 -10.03 -14.85 13.29
C PHE A 168 -9.03 -14.52 12.16
N SER A 169 -9.40 -13.58 11.28
CA SER A 169 -8.48 -13.06 10.27
C SER A 169 -7.42 -12.16 10.92
N LEU A 170 -6.15 -12.53 10.78
CA LEU A 170 -5.03 -11.73 11.31
C LEU A 170 -4.99 -10.33 10.69
N GLY A 171 -5.34 -10.20 9.42
CA GLY A 171 -5.40 -8.91 8.75
C GLY A 171 -6.43 -7.98 9.35
N ARG A 172 -7.63 -8.48 9.70
CA ARG A 172 -8.68 -7.69 10.36
C ARG A 172 -8.21 -7.18 11.72
N VAL A 173 -7.58 -8.03 12.52
CA VAL A 173 -7.02 -7.65 13.83
C VAL A 173 -5.92 -6.60 13.65
N ALA A 174 -5.02 -6.78 12.68
CA ALA A 174 -3.95 -5.82 12.39
C ALA A 174 -4.50 -4.46 11.94
N LEU A 175 -5.52 -4.43 11.06
CA LEU A 175 -6.17 -3.19 10.62
C LEU A 175 -6.82 -2.44 11.80
N MET A 176 -7.52 -3.15 12.69
CA MET A 176 -8.09 -2.54 13.91
C MET A 176 -6.99 -1.99 14.83
N ALA A 177 -5.92 -2.73 15.05
CA ALA A 177 -4.79 -2.26 15.85
C ALA A 177 -4.15 -0.99 15.25
N LEU A 178 -4.01 -0.92 13.92
CA LEU A 178 -3.51 0.27 13.23
C LEU A 178 -4.45 1.47 13.39
N LEU A 179 -5.77 1.26 13.30
CA LEU A 179 -6.76 2.33 13.54
C LEU A 179 -6.68 2.88 14.97
N LEU A 180 -6.58 1.99 15.97
CA LEU A 180 -6.42 2.39 17.37
C LEU A 180 -5.10 3.15 17.59
N ALA A 181 -4.03 2.73 16.94
CA ALA A 181 -2.75 3.44 17.00
C ALA A 181 -2.82 4.81 16.32
N ALA A 182 -3.51 4.92 15.15
CA ALA A 182 -3.74 6.18 14.45
C ALA A 182 -4.58 7.17 15.27
N GLY A 183 -5.52 6.68 16.07
CA GLY A 183 -6.37 7.48 16.96
C GLY A 183 -5.57 8.35 17.94
N ARG A 184 -4.35 7.96 18.26
CA ARG A 184 -3.46 8.74 19.15
C ARG A 184 -2.93 10.03 18.50
N GLY A 185 -2.83 10.08 17.18
CA GLY A 185 -2.22 11.19 16.43
C GLY A 185 -3.17 12.01 15.56
N CYS A 186 -4.31 11.45 15.16
CA CYS A 186 -5.23 12.03 14.18
C CYS A 186 -6.48 12.64 14.84
N SER A 187 -7.17 13.55 14.14
CA SER A 187 -8.49 14.05 14.54
C SER A 187 -9.57 12.98 14.33
N VAL A 188 -10.75 13.14 14.96
CA VAL A 188 -11.87 12.20 14.84
C VAL A 188 -12.26 11.99 13.37
N SER A 189 -12.36 13.08 12.59
CA SER A 189 -12.70 13.00 11.17
C SER A 189 -11.65 12.28 10.35
N GLN A 190 -10.37 12.51 10.65
CA GLN A 190 -9.26 11.82 9.97
C GLN A 190 -9.24 10.32 10.30
N CYS A 191 -9.49 9.96 11.57
CA CYS A 191 -9.56 8.54 11.97
C CYS A 191 -10.77 7.84 11.35
N ALA A 192 -11.92 8.50 11.29
CA ALA A 192 -13.11 7.98 10.62
C ALA A 192 -12.88 7.78 9.11
N ALA A 193 -12.27 8.76 8.45
CA ALA A 193 -11.93 8.67 7.02
C ALA A 193 -10.91 7.55 6.75
N LEU A 194 -9.84 7.44 7.56
CA LEU A 194 -8.87 6.35 7.45
C LEU A 194 -9.53 4.99 7.66
N GLY A 195 -10.40 4.88 8.68
CA GLY A 195 -11.15 3.65 8.94
C GLY A 195 -12.05 3.28 7.77
N GLY A 196 -12.82 4.22 7.24
CA GLY A 196 -13.66 4.03 6.07
C GLY A 196 -12.88 3.59 4.82
N CYS A 197 -11.75 4.23 4.54
CA CYS A 197 -10.88 3.85 3.43
C CYS A 197 -10.29 2.45 3.60
N LEU A 198 -9.78 2.11 4.79
CA LEU A 198 -9.22 0.79 5.07
C LEU A 198 -10.29 -0.30 5.02
N GLY A 199 -11.48 -0.01 5.55
CA GLY A 199 -12.62 -0.91 5.49
C GLY A 199 -13.10 -1.13 4.06
N LEU A 200 -13.15 -0.08 3.24
CA LEU A 200 -13.50 -0.19 1.83
C LEU A 200 -12.48 -1.07 1.07
N LEU A 201 -11.18 -0.86 1.32
CA LEU A 201 -10.14 -1.70 0.72
C LEU A 201 -10.28 -3.16 1.17
N ALA A 202 -10.62 -3.40 2.44
CA ALA A 202 -10.86 -4.74 2.95
C ALA A 202 -12.13 -5.38 2.35
N ASP A 203 -13.20 -4.61 2.15
CA ASP A 203 -14.42 -5.07 1.45
C ASP A 203 -14.12 -5.45 0.00
N LEU A 204 -13.30 -4.64 -0.70
CA LEU A 204 -12.87 -4.92 -2.08
C LEU A 204 -11.95 -6.15 -2.20
N THR A 205 -11.37 -6.64 -1.09
CA THR A 205 -10.60 -7.91 -1.07
C THR A 205 -11.48 -9.12 -0.75
N ALA A 206 -12.69 -8.90 -0.24
CA ALA A 206 -13.62 -9.97 0.08
C ALA A 206 -14.27 -10.52 -1.20
N THR A 207 -14.64 -11.80 -1.16
CA THR A 207 -15.33 -12.48 -2.29
C THR A 207 -16.73 -11.95 -2.54
N GLU A 208 -17.37 -11.38 -1.50
CA GLU A 208 -18.64 -10.68 -1.61
C GLU A 208 -18.45 -9.23 -1.16
N PRO A 209 -18.58 -8.24 -2.06
CA PRO A 209 -18.40 -6.84 -1.74
C PRO A 209 -19.64 -6.30 -0.98
N VAL A 210 -19.67 -6.56 0.30
CA VAL A 210 -20.61 -5.91 1.22
C VAL A 210 -19.88 -4.74 1.87
N VAL A 211 -20.36 -3.51 1.67
CA VAL A 211 -19.75 -2.27 2.21
C VAL A 211 -19.87 -2.21 3.76
N LEU A 212 -19.83 -3.34 4.40
CA LEU A 212 -20.01 -3.50 5.84
C LEU A 212 -18.73 -3.17 6.61
N LEU A 213 -17.57 -3.62 6.10
CA LEU A 213 -16.28 -3.35 6.76
C LEU A 213 -15.93 -1.87 6.70
N ALA A 214 -16.28 -1.18 5.61
CA ALA A 214 -16.09 0.26 5.51
C ALA A 214 -16.86 1.01 6.62
N LEU A 215 -18.10 0.61 6.92
CA LEU A 215 -18.91 1.18 8.01
C LEU A 215 -18.33 0.84 9.38
N ILE A 216 -17.99 -0.43 9.63
CA ILE A 216 -17.44 -0.89 10.91
C ILE A 216 -16.11 -0.21 11.23
N TYR A 217 -15.19 -0.18 10.27
CA TYR A 217 -13.88 0.46 10.46
C TYR A 217 -13.98 1.98 10.50
N GLY A 218 -14.91 2.59 9.75
CA GLY A 218 -15.20 4.01 9.82
C GLY A 218 -15.72 4.43 11.20
N ALA A 219 -16.70 3.69 11.74
CA ALA A 219 -17.20 3.90 13.09
C ALA A 219 -16.14 3.64 14.15
N GLY A 220 -15.37 2.54 14.03
CA GLY A 220 -14.25 2.22 14.92
C GLY A 220 -13.18 3.31 14.92
N GLY A 221 -12.86 3.89 13.76
CA GLY A 221 -11.96 5.02 13.62
C GLY A 221 -12.49 6.27 14.32
N ALA A 222 -13.79 6.59 14.17
CA ALA A 222 -14.43 7.71 14.86
C ALA A 222 -14.36 7.54 16.39
N VAL A 223 -14.70 6.36 16.90
CA VAL A 223 -14.62 6.03 18.33
C VAL A 223 -13.18 6.14 18.84
N SER A 224 -12.20 5.62 18.10
CA SER A 224 -10.77 5.73 18.44
C SER A 224 -10.34 7.19 18.57
N GLY A 225 -10.76 8.07 17.64
CA GLY A 225 -10.50 9.50 17.70
C GLY A 225 -11.20 10.21 18.87
N LEU A 226 -12.41 9.76 19.26
CA LEU A 226 -13.14 10.29 20.42
C LEU A 226 -12.49 9.90 21.75
N LEU A 227 -12.04 8.66 21.88
CA LEU A 227 -11.38 8.16 23.10
C LEU A 227 -10.13 8.97 23.47
N ARG A 228 -9.49 9.61 22.49
CA ARG A 228 -8.37 10.52 22.74
C ARG A 228 -8.76 11.76 23.57
N ARG A 229 -10.01 12.21 23.47
CA ARG A 229 -10.52 13.40 24.16
C ARG A 229 -10.91 13.13 25.62
N LEU A 230 -10.97 11.86 26.01
CA LEU A 230 -11.27 11.51 27.40
C LEU A 230 -10.06 11.84 28.28
N PRO A 231 -10.26 12.55 29.40
CA PRO A 231 -9.20 12.82 30.34
C PRO A 231 -8.63 11.48 30.85
N ARG A 232 -7.33 11.37 30.83
CA ARG A 232 -6.64 10.25 31.48
C ARG A 232 -6.75 10.47 32.98
N GLY A 233 -7.69 9.72 33.63
CA GLY A 233 -7.75 9.63 35.07
C GLY A 233 -6.48 9.00 35.64
#